data_a54cfccae3c5c1ad71b6db8d67fd14bd
#
_entry.id   a54cfccae3c5c1ad71b6db8d67fd14bd
#
_cell.length_a   1.000
_cell.length_b   1.000
_cell.length_c   1.000
_cell.angle_alpha   90.00
_cell.angle_beta   90.00
_cell.angle_gamma   90.00
#
_symmetry.space_group_name_H-M   'P 1'
#
loop_
_entity.id
_entity.type
_entity.pdbx_description
1 polymer ?
#
loop_
_entity_poly.entity_id
_entity_poly.type
_entity_poly.pdbx_seq_one_letter_code
_entity_poly.pdbx_strand_id
1 'polypeptide(L)'
;LSVRHSYVKVFLNGVPVIASANWWSSDWNVQVELQEGINQIEAKYVKGRGAGGYAPAYLFSPLGTEIKGLTRCETEVSLHEASVKYDQKHGLDDASIRISAVPNQLAFFPAEFRIRAGSKVKVFFHNPDLQIHNMVIVRPGSEQEVGLLADRMAQDPDAMQRSFVPDSDKVIWSTPLVNGTGKAELELVAPDQPGNYPFICTFPGHWRVMKGIMVVY
;
A
#
# COMPACT_ATOMS: atom_id res chain seq x y z
N LEU A 1 18.49 -4.02 -6.44
CA LEU A 1 18.28 -2.61 -6.65
C LEU A 1 19.61 -1.87 -6.51
N SER A 2 19.97 -1.03 -7.45
CA SER A 2 21.20 -0.25 -7.42
C SER A 2 20.91 1.24 -7.67
N VAL A 3 21.54 2.11 -6.88
CA VAL A 3 21.35 3.56 -6.98
C VAL A 3 22.71 4.26 -6.96
N ARG A 4 22.90 5.21 -7.87
CA ARG A 4 24.07 6.09 -7.93
C ARG A 4 23.69 7.50 -7.52
N HIS A 5 24.50 8.11 -6.67
CA HIS A 5 24.45 9.48 -6.15
C HIS A 5 23.78 9.74 -4.80
N SER A 6 24.16 10.89 -4.23
CA SER A 6 23.99 11.29 -2.85
C SER A 6 22.56 11.69 -2.47
N TYR A 7 22.16 11.37 -1.26
CA TYR A 7 20.86 11.67 -0.65
C TYR A 7 19.64 11.07 -1.36
N VAL A 8 19.72 9.79 -1.60
CA VAL A 8 18.57 9.02 -2.11
C VAL A 8 18.01 8.14 -1.02
N LYS A 9 16.72 8.18 -0.82
CA LYS A 9 15.97 7.13 -0.16
C LYS A 9 15.18 6.37 -1.21
N VAL A 10 15.30 5.06 -1.22
CA VAL A 10 14.51 4.19 -2.10
C VAL A 10 13.59 3.36 -1.26
N PHE A 11 12.34 3.34 -1.65
CA PHE A 11 11.28 2.56 -1.03
C PHE A 11 10.83 1.49 -2.01
N LEU A 12 10.62 0.29 -1.52
CA LEU A 12 9.94 -0.78 -2.23
C LEU A 12 8.63 -1.06 -1.50
N ASN A 13 7.52 -0.88 -2.19
CA ASN A 13 6.17 -1.05 -1.62
C ASN A 13 5.98 -0.26 -0.31
N GLY A 14 6.46 0.99 -0.30
CA GLY A 14 6.41 1.88 0.87
C GLY A 14 7.46 1.60 1.95
N VAL A 15 8.18 0.47 1.89
CA VAL A 15 9.22 0.11 2.85
C VAL A 15 10.57 0.69 2.41
N PRO A 16 11.29 1.45 3.27
CA PRO A 16 12.61 1.97 2.92
C PRO A 16 13.61 0.82 2.78
N VAL A 17 14.21 0.69 1.61
CA VAL A 17 15.20 -0.37 1.31
C VAL A 17 16.61 0.20 1.11
N ILE A 18 16.72 1.47 0.74
CA ILE A 18 17.99 2.20 0.67
C ILE A 18 17.81 3.56 1.34
N ALA A 19 18.64 3.86 2.32
CA ALA A 19 18.77 5.19 2.90
C ALA A 19 20.24 5.59 2.88
N SER A 20 20.61 6.61 2.10
CA SER A 20 21.96 7.14 2.03
C SER A 20 22.02 8.51 2.68
N ALA A 21 22.98 8.68 3.57
CA ALA A 21 23.26 9.96 4.22
C ALA A 21 24.60 10.59 3.78
N ASN A 22 25.38 9.97 2.88
CA ASN A 22 26.73 10.38 2.57
C ASN A 22 26.96 10.82 1.12
N TRP A 23 27.70 11.91 0.95
CA TRP A 23 28.10 12.52 -0.33
C TRP A 23 28.95 11.63 -1.24
N TRP A 24 29.63 10.65 -0.66
CA TRP A 24 30.75 9.96 -1.30
C TRP A 24 30.47 8.49 -1.64
N SER A 25 29.32 7.97 -1.27
CA SER A 25 28.95 6.61 -1.62
C SER A 25 28.49 6.54 -3.07
N SER A 26 29.29 5.89 -3.89
CA SER A 26 29.06 5.84 -5.33
C SER A 26 27.99 4.84 -5.75
N ASP A 27 27.88 3.71 -5.09
CA ASP A 27 26.95 2.64 -5.48
C ASP A 27 26.36 1.95 -4.26
N TRP A 28 25.04 1.84 -4.23
CA TRP A 28 24.33 1.06 -3.24
C TRP A 28 23.60 -0.06 -3.93
N ASN A 29 23.94 -1.27 -3.54
CA ASN A 29 23.26 -2.47 -3.97
C ASN A 29 22.56 -3.09 -2.76
N VAL A 30 21.27 -3.33 -2.87
CA VAL A 30 20.51 -4.06 -1.87
C VAL A 30 19.73 -5.17 -2.56
N GLN A 31 19.78 -6.34 -1.95
CA GLN A 31 18.93 -7.43 -2.38
C GLN A 31 17.53 -7.20 -1.81
N VAL A 32 16.54 -7.24 -2.67
CA VAL A 32 15.13 -7.09 -2.29
C VAL A 32 14.34 -8.27 -2.80
N GLU A 33 13.35 -8.68 -2.04
CA GLU A 33 12.39 -9.68 -2.46
C GLU A 33 11.19 -8.98 -3.09
N LEU A 34 10.89 -9.32 -4.34
CA LEU A 34 9.71 -8.82 -5.03
C LEU A 34 8.53 -9.74 -4.74
N GLN A 35 7.39 -9.14 -4.51
CA GLN A 35 6.13 -9.87 -4.40
C GLN A 35 5.62 -10.23 -5.79
N GLU A 36 4.84 -11.28 -5.89
CA GLU A 36 4.08 -11.56 -7.09
C GLU A 36 3.07 -10.43 -7.36
N GLY A 37 2.94 -9.99 -8.62
CA GLY A 37 2.10 -8.87 -9.01
C GLY A 37 2.86 -7.53 -9.04
N ILE A 38 2.20 -6.47 -8.62
CA ILE A 38 2.72 -5.10 -8.72
C ILE A 38 3.67 -4.81 -7.56
N ASN A 39 4.87 -4.32 -7.91
CA ASN A 39 5.84 -3.80 -6.95
C ASN A 39 6.14 -2.35 -7.31
N GLN A 40 5.90 -1.44 -6.38
CA GLN A 40 6.21 -0.03 -6.59
C GLN A 40 7.58 0.32 -6.02
N ILE A 41 8.40 0.95 -6.83
CA ILE A 41 9.70 1.50 -6.43
C ILE A 41 9.60 3.02 -6.47
N GLU A 42 9.78 3.65 -5.32
CA GLU A 42 9.81 5.10 -5.19
C GLU A 42 11.23 5.54 -4.78
N ALA A 43 11.84 6.44 -5.55
CA ALA A 43 13.11 7.05 -5.20
C ALA A 43 12.90 8.53 -4.86
N LYS A 44 13.15 8.89 -3.60
CA LYS A 44 13.16 10.28 -3.14
C LYS A 44 14.60 10.78 -3.07
N TYR A 45 14.91 11.85 -3.77
CA TYR A 45 16.25 12.45 -3.74
C TYR A 45 16.19 13.93 -3.41
N VAL A 46 17.19 14.40 -2.69
CA VAL A 46 17.37 15.82 -2.39
C VAL A 46 18.43 16.36 -3.33
N LYS A 47 18.08 17.37 -4.13
CA LYS A 47 19.02 18.06 -4.98
C LYS A 47 19.89 18.98 -4.11
N GLY A 48 21.17 18.63 -3.95
CA GLY A 48 22.15 19.52 -3.36
C GLY A 48 22.41 20.74 -4.26
N ARG A 49 22.77 21.90 -3.68
CA ARG A 49 23.21 23.07 -4.44
C ARG A 49 24.43 22.67 -5.29
N GLY A 50 24.30 22.69 -6.61
CA GLY A 50 25.38 22.55 -7.57
C GLY A 50 25.50 21.24 -8.33
N ALA A 51 24.69 20.24 -8.09
CA ALA A 51 24.77 18.99 -8.84
C ALA A 51 23.54 18.79 -9.72
N GLY A 52 23.71 18.94 -11.03
CA GLY A 52 22.81 18.36 -12.01
C GLY A 52 23.11 16.86 -12.12
N GLY A 53 22.30 15.99 -11.54
CA GLY A 53 22.50 14.56 -11.64
C GLY A 53 21.16 13.83 -11.61
N TYR A 54 20.97 12.93 -12.58
CA TYR A 54 19.91 11.92 -12.53
C TYR A 54 20.37 10.82 -11.57
N ALA A 55 19.48 10.34 -10.74
CA ALA A 55 19.69 9.10 -9.99
C ALA A 55 18.83 8.00 -10.63
N PRO A 56 19.31 7.33 -11.70
CA PRO A 56 18.60 6.22 -12.27
C PRO A 56 18.61 5.05 -11.27
N ALA A 57 17.43 4.53 -10.97
CA ALA A 57 17.30 3.27 -10.27
C ALA A 57 17.23 2.14 -11.29
N TYR A 58 18.07 1.14 -11.14
CA TYR A 58 18.09 -0.05 -12.00
C TYR A 58 17.72 -1.28 -11.17
N LEU A 59 16.91 -2.13 -11.74
CA LEU A 59 16.60 -3.45 -11.20
C LEU A 59 17.43 -4.48 -11.94
N PHE A 60 18.25 -5.23 -11.21
CA PHE A 60 19.07 -6.30 -11.79
C PHE A 60 18.84 -7.59 -11.01
N SER A 61 18.96 -8.73 -11.69
CA SER A 61 19.11 -10.01 -11.02
C SER A 61 20.44 -10.04 -10.25
N PRO A 62 20.65 -10.97 -9.31
CA PRO A 62 21.92 -11.13 -8.61
C PRO A 62 23.14 -11.31 -9.51
N LEU A 63 22.93 -11.68 -10.76
CA LEU A 63 23.97 -11.85 -11.78
C LEU A 63 24.08 -10.66 -12.75
N GLY A 64 23.39 -9.54 -12.48
CA GLY A 64 23.40 -8.36 -13.35
C GLY A 64 22.61 -8.51 -14.64
N THR A 65 21.85 -9.60 -14.80
CA THR A 65 20.98 -9.83 -15.94
C THR A 65 19.58 -9.27 -15.70
N GLU A 66 18.90 -8.88 -16.76
CA GLU A 66 17.50 -8.43 -16.67
C GLU A 66 16.61 -9.56 -16.12
N ILE A 67 15.74 -9.22 -15.18
CA ILE A 67 14.82 -10.20 -14.60
C ILE A 67 13.71 -10.46 -15.60
N LYS A 68 13.64 -11.70 -16.13
CA LYS A 68 12.58 -12.09 -17.04
C LYS A 68 11.22 -12.02 -16.36
N GLY A 69 10.24 -11.47 -17.06
CA GLY A 69 8.87 -11.36 -16.59
C GLY A 69 8.55 -10.09 -15.80
N LEU A 70 9.52 -9.17 -15.65
CA LEU A 70 9.23 -7.84 -15.13
C LEU A 70 8.82 -6.89 -16.25
N THR A 71 7.76 -6.15 -16.04
CA THR A 71 7.34 -5.03 -16.87
C THR A 71 7.51 -3.74 -16.09
N ARG A 72 8.29 -2.81 -16.61
CA ARG A 72 8.44 -1.49 -16.01
C ARG A 72 7.26 -0.61 -16.41
N CYS A 73 6.56 -0.06 -15.44
CA CYS A 73 5.46 0.87 -15.63
C CYS A 73 5.85 2.24 -15.06
N GLU A 74 5.85 3.28 -15.90
CA GLU A 74 6.25 4.64 -15.50
C GLU A 74 5.08 5.59 -15.36
N THR A 75 3.90 5.16 -15.82
CA THR A 75 2.67 5.94 -15.76
C THR A 75 1.54 5.11 -15.17
N GLU A 76 0.52 5.76 -14.62
CA GLU A 76 -0.69 5.07 -14.14
C GLU A 76 -1.37 4.24 -15.23
N VAL A 77 -1.35 4.73 -16.48
CA VAL A 77 -1.92 4.01 -17.63
C VAL A 77 -1.15 2.74 -17.89
N SER A 78 0.20 2.80 -17.95
CA SER A 78 1.04 1.61 -18.17
C SER A 78 0.94 0.60 -17.02
N LEU A 79 0.77 1.09 -15.79
CA LEU A 79 0.56 0.25 -14.62
C LEU A 79 -0.80 -0.48 -14.71
N HIS A 80 -1.85 0.23 -15.08
CA HIS A 80 -3.18 -0.36 -15.27
C HIS A 80 -3.17 -1.43 -16.37
N GLU A 81 -2.57 -1.13 -17.54
CA GLU A 81 -2.46 -2.08 -18.64
C GLU A 81 -1.65 -3.34 -18.26
N ALA A 82 -0.56 -3.17 -17.51
CA ALA A 82 0.24 -4.29 -17.03
C ALA A 82 -0.53 -5.15 -16.03
N SER A 83 -1.30 -4.52 -15.14
CA SER A 83 -2.18 -5.18 -14.18
C SER A 83 -3.24 -6.03 -14.88
N VAL A 84 -3.95 -5.45 -15.86
CA VAL A 84 -4.96 -6.17 -16.65
C VAL A 84 -4.36 -7.37 -17.39
N LYS A 85 -3.18 -7.20 -17.99
CA LYS A 85 -2.49 -8.30 -18.67
C LYS A 85 -2.05 -9.41 -17.71
N TYR A 86 -1.60 -9.04 -16.52
CA TYR A 86 -1.25 -10.00 -15.48
C TYR A 86 -2.46 -10.80 -15.05
N ASP A 87 -3.57 -10.12 -14.74
CA ASP A 87 -4.81 -10.74 -14.29
C ASP A 87 -5.37 -11.70 -15.35
N GLN A 88 -5.39 -11.28 -16.63
CA GLN A 88 -5.81 -12.12 -17.75
C GLN A 88 -4.92 -13.37 -17.92
N LYS A 89 -3.58 -13.20 -17.78
CA LYS A 89 -2.63 -14.31 -17.91
C LYS A 89 -2.79 -15.37 -16.82
N HIS A 90 -3.19 -14.96 -15.62
CA HIS A 90 -3.29 -15.84 -14.46
C HIS A 90 -4.73 -16.31 -14.18
N GLY A 91 -5.68 -15.97 -15.07
CA GLY A 91 -7.10 -16.33 -14.89
C GLY A 91 -7.72 -15.66 -13.67
N LEU A 92 -7.15 -14.55 -13.26
CA LEU A 92 -7.68 -13.73 -12.18
C LEU A 92 -8.77 -12.84 -12.78
N ASP A 93 -9.97 -13.39 -12.95
CA ASP A 93 -11.16 -12.57 -13.22
C ASP A 93 -11.47 -11.61 -12.05
N ASP A 94 -10.82 -11.86 -10.92
CA ASP A 94 -10.93 -11.11 -9.69
C ASP A 94 -9.65 -10.31 -9.45
N ALA A 95 -9.77 -9.01 -9.27
CA ALA A 95 -8.62 -8.15 -8.98
C ALA A 95 -7.98 -8.53 -7.64
N SER A 96 -6.66 -8.69 -7.65
CA SER A 96 -5.88 -8.89 -6.42
C SER A 96 -5.19 -7.59 -6.04
N ILE A 97 -5.54 -7.04 -4.89
CA ILE A 97 -4.99 -5.78 -4.37
C ILE A 97 -4.12 -6.05 -3.16
N ARG A 98 -2.92 -5.49 -3.14
CA ARG A 98 -2.01 -5.57 -1.99
C ARG A 98 -1.87 -4.20 -1.35
N ILE A 99 -2.22 -4.11 -0.07
CA ILE A 99 -2.09 -2.90 0.75
C ILE A 99 -1.18 -3.22 1.92
N SER A 100 -0.26 -2.32 2.24
CA SER A 100 0.60 -2.44 3.41
C SER A 100 0.46 -1.23 4.32
N ALA A 101 0.59 -1.42 5.62
CA ALA A 101 0.94 -0.32 6.51
C ALA A 101 2.39 0.11 6.20
N VAL A 102 2.66 1.42 6.31
CA VAL A 102 4.01 1.95 6.12
C VAL A 102 4.72 1.99 7.47
N PRO A 103 5.85 1.29 7.66
CA PRO A 103 6.53 1.23 8.95
C PRO A 103 6.87 2.62 9.51
N ASN A 104 6.63 2.81 10.80
CA ASN A 104 6.84 4.07 11.52
C ASN A 104 6.05 5.27 10.95
N GLN A 105 4.99 5.01 10.21
CA GLN A 105 4.09 6.01 9.68
C GLN A 105 2.66 5.51 9.79
N LEU A 106 1.75 6.38 10.19
CA LEU A 106 0.33 6.08 10.18
C LEU A 106 -0.21 6.29 8.75
N ALA A 107 0.17 5.40 7.84
CA ALA A 107 -0.19 5.48 6.43
C ALA A 107 -0.38 4.09 5.81
N PHE A 108 -1.23 4.02 4.79
CA PHE A 108 -1.34 2.87 3.89
C PHE A 108 -0.52 3.07 2.63
N PHE A 109 -0.08 1.97 2.06
CA PHE A 109 0.56 1.96 0.76
C PHE A 109 0.10 0.75 -0.08
N PRO A 110 -0.34 0.96 -1.34
CA PRO A 110 -0.72 2.26 -1.89
C PRO A 110 -1.86 2.91 -1.12
N ALA A 111 -1.91 4.25 -1.13
CA ALA A 111 -2.99 5.01 -0.52
C ALA A 111 -4.23 5.13 -1.44
N GLU A 112 -4.11 4.69 -2.68
CA GLU A 112 -5.20 4.60 -3.65
C GLU A 112 -5.10 3.30 -4.45
N PHE A 113 -6.23 2.68 -4.70
CA PHE A 113 -6.36 1.60 -5.68
C PHE A 113 -7.70 1.69 -6.42
N ARG A 114 -7.75 1.09 -7.60
CA ARG A 114 -8.90 1.20 -8.50
C ARG A 114 -9.45 -0.19 -8.81
N ILE A 115 -10.78 -0.32 -8.78
CA ILE A 115 -11.48 -1.55 -9.09
C ILE A 115 -12.73 -1.27 -9.94
N ARG A 116 -13.12 -2.26 -10.73
CA ARG A 116 -14.36 -2.16 -11.50
C ARG A 116 -15.58 -2.41 -10.61
N ALA A 117 -16.65 -1.64 -10.81
CA ALA A 117 -17.94 -1.86 -10.16
C ALA A 117 -18.42 -3.31 -10.33
N GLY A 118 -18.92 -3.92 -9.27
CA GLY A 118 -19.45 -5.29 -9.25
C GLY A 118 -18.38 -6.40 -9.36
N SER A 119 -17.09 -6.08 -9.52
CA SER A 119 -16.05 -7.11 -9.61
C SER A 119 -15.77 -7.74 -8.25
N LYS A 120 -15.39 -9.01 -8.27
CA LYS A 120 -14.82 -9.67 -7.08
C LYS A 120 -13.38 -9.21 -6.88
N VAL A 121 -13.03 -8.92 -5.66
CA VAL A 121 -11.72 -8.40 -5.30
C VAL A 121 -11.18 -9.13 -4.09
N LYS A 122 -9.92 -9.54 -4.15
CA LYS A 122 -9.18 -10.08 -3.02
C LYS A 122 -8.14 -9.05 -2.58
N VAL A 123 -8.30 -8.54 -1.38
CA VAL A 123 -7.37 -7.57 -0.79
C VAL A 123 -6.48 -8.27 0.21
N PHE A 124 -5.17 -8.15 0.02
CA PHE A 124 -4.16 -8.63 0.95
C PHE A 124 -3.64 -7.44 1.74
N PHE A 125 -3.92 -7.41 3.02
CA PHE A 125 -3.37 -6.40 3.92
C PHE A 125 -2.18 -6.96 4.68
N HIS A 126 -1.04 -6.29 4.57
CA HIS A 126 0.19 -6.62 5.29
C HIS A 126 0.55 -5.50 6.26
N ASN A 127 0.86 -5.86 7.48
CA ASN A 127 1.33 -4.93 8.49
C ASN A 127 2.81 -5.18 8.84
N PRO A 128 3.77 -4.53 8.16
CA PRO A 128 5.19 -4.63 8.53
C PRO A 128 5.59 -3.69 9.68
N ASP A 129 4.66 -2.85 10.18
CA ASP A 129 4.89 -1.96 11.32
C ASP A 129 4.85 -2.73 12.65
N LEU A 130 5.42 -2.14 13.70
CA LEU A 130 5.33 -2.67 15.07
C LEU A 130 3.98 -2.39 15.71
N GLN A 131 3.28 -1.35 15.27
CA GLN A 131 1.94 -1.02 15.74
C GLN A 131 0.88 -1.92 15.11
N ILE A 132 -0.23 -2.08 15.82
CA ILE A 132 -1.37 -2.86 15.35
C ILE A 132 -2.21 -1.99 14.43
N HIS A 133 -2.60 -2.53 13.28
CA HIS A 133 -3.45 -1.85 12.31
C HIS A 133 -4.54 -2.77 11.78
N ASN A 134 -5.62 -2.17 11.29
CA ASN A 134 -6.61 -2.82 10.45
C ASN A 134 -6.88 -1.95 9.22
N MET A 135 -7.66 -2.46 8.29
CA MET A 135 -8.16 -1.73 7.15
C MET A 135 -9.68 -1.86 7.09
N VAL A 136 -10.37 -0.74 7.17
CA VAL A 136 -11.84 -0.69 7.17
C VAL A 136 -12.30 0.20 6.02
N ILE A 137 -13.02 -0.39 5.06
CA ILE A 137 -13.60 0.33 3.92
C ILE A 137 -14.97 0.85 4.32
N VAL A 138 -15.19 2.12 4.08
CA VAL A 138 -16.42 2.81 4.49
C VAL A 138 -17.15 3.44 3.32
N ARG A 139 -18.43 3.76 3.50
CA ARG A 139 -19.21 4.51 2.51
C ARG A 139 -18.57 5.87 2.24
N PRO A 140 -18.73 6.41 1.01
CA PRO A 140 -18.25 7.75 0.67
C PRO A 140 -18.68 8.81 1.71
N GLY A 141 -17.73 9.61 2.18
CA GLY A 141 -17.95 10.69 3.15
C GLY A 141 -18.22 10.24 4.59
N SER A 142 -18.06 8.95 4.92
CA SER A 142 -18.35 8.42 6.27
C SER A 142 -17.11 8.18 7.13
N GLU A 143 -15.93 8.49 6.64
CA GLU A 143 -14.65 8.22 7.33
C GLU A 143 -14.55 8.92 8.70
N GLN A 144 -15.05 10.15 8.79
CA GLN A 144 -15.04 10.89 10.06
C GLN A 144 -16.02 10.28 11.07
N GLU A 145 -17.23 9.94 10.65
CA GLU A 145 -18.26 9.35 11.50
C GLU A 145 -17.77 8.00 12.05
N VAL A 146 -17.32 7.10 11.17
CA VAL A 146 -16.83 5.78 11.56
C VAL A 146 -15.59 5.88 12.44
N GLY A 147 -14.67 6.81 12.14
CA GLY A 147 -13.49 7.04 12.96
C GLY A 147 -13.80 7.52 14.37
N LEU A 148 -14.79 8.42 14.53
CA LEU A 148 -15.25 8.87 15.85
C LEU A 148 -15.95 7.76 16.64
N LEU A 149 -16.71 6.89 15.96
CA LEU A 149 -17.29 5.70 16.59
C LEU A 149 -16.20 4.75 17.09
N ALA A 150 -15.17 4.52 16.28
CA ALA A 150 -14.04 3.69 16.66
C ALA A 150 -13.26 4.26 17.87
N ASP A 151 -13.08 5.59 17.94
CA ASP A 151 -12.45 6.24 19.10
C ASP A 151 -13.24 5.99 20.39
N ARG A 152 -14.58 6.00 20.32
CA ARG A 152 -15.44 5.72 21.48
C ARG A 152 -15.30 4.28 21.96
N MET A 153 -15.02 3.34 21.04
CA MET A 153 -14.79 1.95 21.41
C MET A 153 -13.55 1.75 22.28
N ALA A 154 -12.62 2.73 22.35
CA ALA A 154 -11.46 2.64 23.25
C ALA A 154 -11.82 2.43 24.73
N GLN A 155 -13.06 2.75 25.13
CA GLN A 155 -13.59 2.55 26.49
C GLN A 155 -14.34 1.22 26.64
N ASP A 156 -14.52 0.47 25.56
CA ASP A 156 -15.23 -0.78 25.54
C ASP A 156 -14.24 -1.94 25.79
N PRO A 157 -14.43 -2.77 26.82
CA PRO A 157 -13.54 -3.88 27.12
C PRO A 157 -13.44 -4.91 25.97
N ASP A 158 -14.47 -5.01 25.14
CA ASP A 158 -14.52 -5.96 24.02
C ASP A 158 -14.03 -5.35 22.67
N ALA A 159 -13.61 -4.09 22.67
CA ALA A 159 -13.21 -3.39 21.45
C ALA A 159 -12.08 -4.08 20.70
N MET A 160 -11.08 -4.61 21.44
CA MET A 160 -9.95 -5.33 20.85
C MET A 160 -10.42 -6.60 20.12
N GLN A 161 -11.36 -7.35 20.70
CA GLN A 161 -11.92 -8.58 20.11
C GLN A 161 -12.71 -8.25 18.85
N ARG A 162 -13.38 -7.10 18.82
CA ARG A 162 -14.10 -6.55 17.65
C ARG A 162 -13.19 -5.77 16.70
N SER A 163 -11.86 -5.83 16.91
CA SER A 163 -10.87 -5.16 16.05
C SER A 163 -11.09 -3.65 15.91
N PHE A 164 -11.72 -2.98 16.89
CA PHE A 164 -12.15 -1.58 16.84
C PHE A 164 -13.00 -1.24 15.62
N VAL A 165 -13.72 -2.22 15.07
CA VAL A 165 -14.65 -2.00 13.96
C VAL A 165 -16.02 -1.66 14.52
N PRO A 166 -16.52 -0.43 14.33
CA PRO A 166 -17.84 -0.05 14.82
C PRO A 166 -18.97 -0.83 14.13
N ASP A 167 -20.00 -1.14 14.88
CA ASP A 167 -21.25 -1.63 14.33
C ASP A 167 -22.01 -0.44 13.70
N SER A 168 -21.84 -0.29 12.38
CA SER A 168 -22.38 0.81 11.60
C SER A 168 -22.68 0.37 10.17
N ASP A 169 -23.80 0.80 9.62
CA ASP A 169 -24.15 0.61 8.20
C ASP A 169 -23.23 1.35 7.23
N LYS A 170 -22.35 2.20 7.76
CA LYS A 170 -21.32 2.93 7.01
C LYS A 170 -20.07 2.08 6.79
N VAL A 171 -19.84 1.06 7.59
CA VAL A 171 -18.76 0.10 7.38
C VAL A 171 -19.20 -0.89 6.31
N ILE A 172 -18.41 -1.03 5.25
CA ILE A 172 -18.72 -1.93 4.15
C ILE A 172 -17.94 -3.24 4.30
N TRP A 173 -16.62 -3.16 4.51
CA TRP A 173 -15.73 -4.30 4.75
C TRP A 173 -14.62 -3.92 5.73
N SER A 174 -14.12 -4.91 6.42
CA SER A 174 -13.01 -4.72 7.36
C SER A 174 -12.12 -5.95 7.45
N THR A 175 -10.85 -5.72 7.68
CA THR A 175 -9.94 -6.75 8.18
C THR A 175 -10.01 -6.83 9.70
N PRO A 176 -9.62 -7.94 10.32
CA PRO A 176 -9.29 -7.93 11.74
C PRO A 176 -8.09 -7.01 12.01
N LEU A 177 -7.82 -6.76 13.30
CA LEU A 177 -6.55 -6.17 13.71
C LEU A 177 -5.38 -7.10 13.34
N VAL A 178 -4.37 -6.53 12.73
CA VAL A 178 -3.17 -7.22 12.30
C VAL A 178 -1.98 -6.73 13.11
N ASN A 179 -1.38 -7.62 13.87
CA ASN A 179 -0.16 -7.35 14.64
C ASN A 179 1.04 -7.13 13.69
N GLY A 180 2.13 -6.62 14.24
CA GLY A 180 3.38 -6.43 13.49
C GLY A 180 3.83 -7.69 12.77
N THR A 181 4.26 -7.54 11.51
CA THR A 181 4.63 -8.60 10.56
C THR A 181 3.49 -9.53 10.13
N GLY A 182 2.27 -9.26 10.58
CA GLY A 182 1.07 -10.04 10.25
C GLY A 182 0.47 -9.68 8.91
N LYS A 183 -0.46 -10.54 8.48
CA LYS A 183 -1.21 -10.37 7.24
C LYS A 183 -2.68 -10.70 7.48
N ALA A 184 -3.55 -10.07 6.71
CA ALA A 184 -4.96 -10.40 6.62
C ALA A 184 -5.40 -10.42 5.15
N GLU A 185 -6.40 -11.22 4.86
CA GLU A 185 -7.04 -11.28 3.55
C GLU A 185 -8.50 -10.85 3.70
N LEU A 186 -8.98 -10.11 2.72
CA LEU A 186 -10.36 -9.69 2.61
C LEU A 186 -10.86 -9.98 1.21
N GLU A 187 -11.90 -10.79 1.11
CA GLU A 187 -12.62 -11.00 -0.15
C GLU A 187 -13.88 -10.15 -0.14
N LEU A 188 -14.06 -9.37 -1.18
CA LEU A 188 -15.20 -8.48 -1.32
C LEU A 188 -15.72 -8.43 -2.75
N VAL A 189 -16.96 -8.02 -2.90
CA VAL A 189 -17.52 -7.62 -4.20
C VAL A 189 -17.55 -6.10 -4.22
N ALA A 190 -16.88 -5.49 -5.21
CA ALA A 190 -16.90 -4.04 -5.36
C ALA A 190 -18.33 -3.50 -5.41
N PRO A 191 -18.60 -2.33 -4.80
CA PRO A 191 -19.90 -1.71 -4.93
C PRO A 191 -20.29 -1.53 -6.40
N ASP A 192 -21.59 -1.70 -6.72
CA ASP A 192 -22.10 -1.45 -8.07
C ASP A 192 -22.09 0.03 -8.43
N GLN A 193 -22.09 0.90 -7.43
CA GLN A 193 -22.09 2.33 -7.62
C GLN A 193 -20.67 2.87 -7.74
N PRO A 194 -20.27 3.46 -8.87
CA PRO A 194 -18.99 4.14 -9.00
C PRO A 194 -18.82 5.27 -7.98
N GLY A 195 -17.60 5.44 -7.50
CA GLY A 195 -17.30 6.47 -6.50
C GLY A 195 -16.01 6.23 -5.74
N ASN A 196 -15.72 7.17 -4.84
CA ASN A 196 -14.55 7.13 -3.98
C ASN A 196 -14.95 6.58 -2.60
N TYR A 197 -14.50 5.39 -2.29
CA TYR A 197 -14.77 4.68 -1.05
C TYR A 197 -13.52 4.79 -0.15
N PRO A 198 -13.56 5.59 0.92
CA PRO A 198 -12.42 5.67 1.83
C PRO A 198 -12.16 4.34 2.52
N PHE A 199 -10.88 4.06 2.80
CA PHE A 199 -10.48 3.06 3.76
C PHE A 199 -9.59 3.69 4.83
N ILE A 200 -9.81 3.29 6.07
CA ILE A 200 -9.18 3.89 7.26
C ILE A 200 -8.68 2.79 8.21
N CYS A 201 -7.69 3.11 9.04
CA CYS A 201 -7.37 2.30 10.20
C CYS A 201 -8.22 2.75 11.38
N THR A 202 -9.04 1.87 11.93
CA THR A 202 -9.95 2.20 13.04
C THR A 202 -9.34 1.92 14.42
N PHE A 203 -8.08 1.50 14.51
CA PHE A 203 -7.39 1.54 15.81
C PHE A 203 -7.46 2.99 16.37
N PRO A 204 -7.80 3.19 17.64
CA PRO A 204 -8.13 4.51 18.17
C PRO A 204 -7.10 5.60 17.82
N GLY A 205 -7.58 6.69 17.27
CA GLY A 205 -6.77 7.84 16.84
C GLY A 205 -6.15 7.74 15.44
N HIS A 206 -5.91 6.54 14.90
CA HIS A 206 -5.19 6.34 13.63
C HIS A 206 -5.94 6.87 12.41
N TRP A 207 -7.26 6.75 12.36
CA TRP A 207 -8.10 7.12 11.22
C TRP A 207 -7.92 8.55 10.72
N ARG A 208 -7.44 9.46 11.59
CA ARG A 208 -7.23 10.87 11.24
C ARG A 208 -6.16 11.06 10.16
N VAL A 209 -5.17 10.18 10.16
CA VAL A 209 -4.02 10.25 9.28
C VAL A 209 -3.83 8.99 8.43
N MET A 210 -4.15 7.81 8.98
CA MET A 210 -4.00 6.53 8.30
C MET A 210 -5.25 6.20 7.49
N LYS A 211 -5.27 6.68 6.25
CA LYS A 211 -6.40 6.54 5.32
C LYS A 211 -5.95 6.44 3.87
N GLY A 212 -6.84 5.92 3.04
CA GLY A 212 -6.67 5.84 1.59
C GLY A 212 -8.02 5.79 0.89
N ILE A 213 -8.02 5.59 -0.43
CA ILE A 213 -9.22 5.60 -1.26
C ILE A 213 -9.25 4.39 -2.18
N MET A 214 -10.34 3.66 -2.15
CA MET A 214 -10.73 2.70 -3.17
C MET A 214 -11.61 3.42 -4.20
N VAL A 215 -11.13 3.55 -5.42
CA VAL A 215 -11.88 4.16 -6.54
C VAL A 215 -12.62 3.05 -7.27
N VAL A 216 -13.94 3.09 -7.22
CA VAL A 216 -14.82 2.19 -8.00
C VAL A 216 -15.23 2.90 -9.29
N TYR A 217 -15.02 2.26 -10.47
CA TYR A 217 -15.30 2.82 -11.79
C TYR A 217 -16.12 1.87 -12.68
#